data_c96a6a166c19a9f4a13324388eeca361
#
_entry.id   c96a6a166c19a9f4a13324388eeca361
#
_cell.length_a   1.000
_cell.length_b   1.000
_cell.length_c   1.000
_cell.angle_alpha   90.00
_cell.angle_beta   90.00
_cell.angle_gamma   90.00
#
_symmetry.space_group_name_H-M   'P 1'
#
loop_
_entity.id
_entity.type
_entity.pdbx_description
1 polymer ?
#
loop_
_entity_poly.entity_id
_entity_poly.type
_entity_poly.pdbx_seq_one_letter_code
_entity_poly.pdbx_strand_id
1 'polypeptide(L)'
;MLTISVWNRKGGVGKTNSAIQIAGWFAAQGRKTSLVDLDPQGGSLIFAGYAKQNGKELPFHVGRKPAADSEYIIFDHSPGVNSGGALGSFVIVPTILDASSFSITLKSIDELKNEMKKPYLLLPNRVEIQNKEQSELLERIQEKARAHGYEQPFIRKRVAYPRAYGMGITVFEPKSGLPSANDAQAEFEHLLSVMGSKIKQLASGSEA
;
A
#
# COMPACT_ATOMS: atom_id res chain seq x y z
N MET A 1 4.78 17.99 3.58
CA MET A 1 5.04 16.87 2.66
C MET A 1 5.01 15.58 3.47
N LEU A 2 4.18 14.61 3.10
CA LEU A 2 4.10 13.28 3.72
C LEU A 2 4.75 12.25 2.79
N THR A 3 5.63 11.41 3.33
CA THR A 3 6.28 10.34 2.59
C THR A 3 5.84 8.98 3.12
N ILE A 4 5.34 8.11 2.24
CA ILE A 4 4.83 6.78 2.59
C ILE A 4 5.63 5.74 1.82
N SER A 5 6.23 4.80 2.51
CA SER A 5 6.87 3.64 1.90
C SER A 5 5.93 2.45 1.89
N VAL A 6 5.81 1.79 0.75
CA VAL A 6 5.18 0.47 0.66
C VAL A 6 6.31 -0.55 0.59
N TRP A 7 6.57 -1.21 1.71
CA TRP A 7 7.76 -2.02 1.88
C TRP A 7 7.48 -3.35 2.59
N ASN A 8 8.13 -4.40 2.16
CA ASN A 8 8.25 -5.70 2.82
C ASN A 8 9.44 -6.43 2.19
N ARG A 9 10.19 -7.16 3.01
CA ARG A 9 11.29 -8.05 2.53
C ARG A 9 10.80 -9.11 1.57
N LYS A 10 9.55 -9.57 1.73
CA LYS A 10 8.93 -10.60 0.90
C LYS A 10 8.53 -10.04 -0.47
N GLY A 11 8.94 -10.75 -1.53
CA GLY A 11 8.46 -10.51 -2.90
C GLY A 11 7.03 -11.02 -3.10
N GLY A 12 6.31 -10.45 -4.08
CA GLY A 12 4.99 -10.95 -4.50
C GLY A 12 3.81 -10.59 -3.58
N VAL A 13 4.01 -9.88 -2.48
CA VAL A 13 2.96 -9.52 -1.51
C VAL A 13 2.05 -8.35 -1.95
N GLY A 14 2.30 -7.77 -3.13
CA GLY A 14 1.46 -6.72 -3.71
C GLY A 14 1.90 -5.30 -3.40
N LYS A 15 3.20 -5.05 -3.13
CA LYS A 15 3.75 -3.71 -2.88
C LYS A 15 3.38 -2.73 -3.98
N THR A 16 3.74 -3.02 -5.20
CA THR A 16 3.47 -2.16 -6.37
C THR A 16 1.99 -1.83 -6.52
N ASN A 17 1.11 -2.84 -6.46
CA ASN A 17 -0.33 -2.56 -6.55
C ASN A 17 -0.80 -1.65 -5.42
N SER A 18 -0.39 -1.92 -4.18
CA SER A 18 -0.76 -1.07 -3.05
C SER A 18 -0.25 0.35 -3.21
N ALA A 19 1.00 0.54 -3.67
CA ALA A 19 1.58 1.86 -3.91
C ALA A 19 0.80 2.64 -4.98
N ILE A 20 0.44 1.99 -6.09
CA ILE A 20 -0.38 2.57 -7.17
C ILE A 20 -1.74 3.03 -6.64
N GLN A 21 -2.45 2.16 -5.90
CA GLN A 21 -3.78 2.50 -5.39
C GLN A 21 -3.74 3.61 -4.33
N ILE A 22 -2.74 3.62 -3.45
CA ILE A 22 -2.53 4.70 -2.48
C ILE A 22 -2.27 6.03 -3.20
N ALA A 23 -1.40 6.04 -4.23
CA ALA A 23 -1.16 7.24 -5.04
C ALA A 23 -2.43 7.72 -5.74
N GLY A 24 -3.22 6.80 -6.30
CA GLY A 24 -4.51 7.09 -6.93
C GLY A 24 -5.53 7.69 -5.98
N TRP A 25 -5.58 7.21 -4.74
CA TRP A 25 -6.48 7.77 -3.73
C TRP A 25 -6.14 9.24 -3.40
N PHE A 26 -4.87 9.54 -3.12
CA PHE A 26 -4.46 10.91 -2.84
C PHE A 26 -4.74 11.85 -4.01
N ALA A 27 -4.46 11.39 -5.23
CA ALA A 27 -4.75 12.16 -6.44
C ALA A 27 -6.25 12.37 -6.66
N ALA A 28 -7.09 11.38 -6.36
CA ALA A 28 -8.56 11.50 -6.40
C ALA A 28 -9.10 12.54 -5.38
N GLN A 29 -8.34 12.80 -4.29
CA GLN A 29 -8.62 13.89 -3.34
C GLN A 29 -8.03 15.25 -3.80
N GLY A 30 -7.56 15.36 -5.03
CA GLY A 30 -6.96 16.59 -5.57
C GLY A 30 -5.57 16.91 -5.03
N ARG A 31 -4.86 15.92 -4.45
CA ARG A 31 -3.54 16.13 -3.85
C ARG A 31 -2.43 15.90 -4.87
N LYS A 32 -1.45 16.78 -4.91
CA LYS A 32 -0.26 16.64 -5.74
C LYS A 32 0.58 15.45 -5.25
N THR A 33 0.55 14.37 -6.00
CA THR A 33 1.09 13.08 -5.59
C THR A 33 2.13 12.56 -6.56
N SER A 34 3.24 12.03 -6.04
CA SER A 34 4.22 11.26 -6.78
C SER A 34 4.29 9.82 -6.30
N LEU A 35 4.27 8.89 -7.25
CA LEU A 35 4.65 7.50 -7.06
C LEU A 35 6.09 7.31 -7.56
N VAL A 36 6.99 7.02 -6.63
CA VAL A 36 8.42 6.83 -6.92
C VAL A 36 8.73 5.33 -6.90
N ASP A 37 9.10 4.83 -8.06
CA ASP A 37 9.45 3.42 -8.24
C ASP A 37 10.92 3.21 -7.88
N LEU A 38 11.17 2.52 -6.78
CA LEU A 38 12.50 2.16 -6.29
C LEU A 38 12.86 0.68 -6.58
N ASP A 39 11.92 -0.09 -7.19
CA ASP A 39 12.19 -1.45 -7.60
C ASP A 39 12.91 -1.47 -8.96
N PRO A 40 14.09 -2.10 -9.10
CA PRO A 40 14.75 -2.26 -10.40
C PRO A 40 13.86 -2.90 -11.46
N GLN A 41 12.90 -3.75 -11.07
CA GLN A 41 11.94 -4.36 -12.00
C GLN A 41 10.94 -3.36 -12.60
N GLY A 42 10.77 -2.19 -11.98
CA GLY A 42 10.01 -1.09 -12.55
C GLY A 42 8.49 -1.32 -12.63
N GLY A 43 7.90 -2.03 -11.68
CA GLY A 43 6.48 -2.37 -11.73
C GLY A 43 5.56 -1.15 -11.82
N SER A 44 5.85 -0.09 -11.10
CA SER A 44 5.09 1.17 -11.17
C SER A 44 5.33 1.93 -12.47
N LEU A 45 6.54 1.87 -13.03
CA LEU A 45 6.85 2.46 -14.35
C LEU A 45 6.17 1.69 -15.49
N ILE A 46 6.11 0.36 -15.41
CA ILE A 46 5.37 -0.48 -16.38
C ILE A 46 3.88 -0.11 -16.35
N PHE A 47 3.29 0.08 -15.18
CA PHE A 47 1.92 0.56 -15.04
C PHE A 47 1.70 1.90 -15.74
N ALA A 48 2.60 2.87 -15.56
CA ALA A 48 2.54 4.14 -16.27
C ALA A 48 2.69 3.98 -17.80
N GLY A 49 3.49 3.00 -18.23
CA GLY A 49 3.58 2.59 -19.63
C GLY A 49 2.25 2.10 -20.19
N TYR A 50 1.50 1.26 -19.45
CA TYR A 50 0.16 0.82 -19.85
C TYR A 50 -0.83 2.00 -19.91
N ALA A 51 -0.79 2.93 -18.96
CA ALA A 51 -1.62 4.14 -19.03
C ALA A 51 -1.39 4.88 -20.35
N LYS A 52 -0.13 5.15 -20.69
CA LYS A 52 0.23 5.81 -21.94
C LYS A 52 -0.23 5.04 -23.19
N GLN A 53 -0.03 3.71 -23.23
CA GLN A 53 -0.46 2.86 -24.32
C GLN A 53 -1.99 2.88 -24.52
N ASN A 54 -2.73 2.98 -23.42
CA ASN A 54 -4.20 3.04 -23.42
C ASN A 54 -4.74 4.47 -23.57
N GLY A 55 -3.89 5.46 -23.86
CA GLY A 55 -4.29 6.88 -24.01
C GLY A 55 -4.83 7.50 -22.73
N LYS A 56 -4.39 7.01 -21.57
CA LYS A 56 -4.77 7.51 -20.26
C LYS A 56 -3.71 8.46 -19.71
N GLU A 57 -4.17 9.55 -19.13
CA GLU A 57 -3.33 10.45 -18.33
C GLU A 57 -3.51 10.10 -16.85
N LEU A 58 -2.40 9.81 -16.17
CA LEU A 58 -2.43 9.51 -14.74
C LEU A 58 -2.62 10.80 -13.93
N PRO A 59 -3.50 10.82 -12.93
CA PRO A 59 -3.72 11.98 -12.07
C PRO A 59 -2.60 12.21 -11.05
N PHE A 60 -1.49 11.48 -11.15
CA PHE A 60 -0.29 11.60 -10.31
C PHE A 60 0.97 11.31 -11.12
N HIS A 61 2.08 11.88 -10.67
CA HIS A 61 3.39 11.64 -11.28
C HIS A 61 3.89 10.21 -10.95
N VAL A 62 4.48 9.53 -11.94
CA VAL A 62 5.20 8.26 -11.77
C VAL A 62 6.60 8.37 -12.33
N GLY A 63 7.61 8.07 -11.53
CA GLY A 63 9.00 8.17 -11.95
C GLY A 63 9.99 7.56 -10.96
N ARG A 64 11.29 7.72 -11.23
CA ARG A 64 12.37 7.35 -10.29
C ARG A 64 12.68 8.44 -9.25
N LYS A 65 12.10 9.62 -9.44
CA LYS A 65 12.21 10.77 -8.53
C LYS A 65 10.83 11.43 -8.42
N PRO A 66 10.52 12.08 -7.30
CA PRO A 66 9.25 12.80 -7.18
C PRO A 66 9.26 14.07 -8.04
N ALA A 67 8.08 14.57 -8.41
CA ALA A 67 7.91 15.90 -8.94
C ALA A 67 8.16 16.94 -7.83
N ALA A 68 8.67 18.13 -8.22
CA ALA A 68 9.14 19.14 -7.27
C ALA A 68 8.02 19.71 -6.37
N ASP A 69 6.78 19.70 -6.84
CA ASP A 69 5.61 20.26 -6.16
C ASP A 69 4.75 19.22 -5.44
N SER A 70 5.29 18.00 -5.23
CA SER A 70 4.55 16.91 -4.58
C SER A 70 4.29 17.19 -3.10
N GLU A 71 3.03 17.08 -2.70
CA GLU A 71 2.59 17.10 -1.30
C GLU A 71 2.72 15.71 -0.65
N TYR A 72 2.48 14.67 -1.44
CA TYR A 72 2.53 13.25 -1.05
C TYR A 72 3.48 12.49 -1.96
N ILE A 73 4.36 11.72 -1.35
CA ILE A 73 5.32 10.87 -2.07
C ILE A 73 5.14 9.44 -1.61
N ILE A 74 4.78 8.56 -2.53
CA ILE A 74 4.62 7.13 -2.28
C ILE A 74 5.83 6.42 -2.87
N PHE A 75 6.56 5.66 -2.06
CA PHE A 75 7.70 4.86 -2.50
C PHE A 75 7.29 3.41 -2.68
N ASP A 76 7.42 2.88 -3.88
CA ASP A 76 7.30 1.45 -4.20
C ASP A 76 8.68 0.81 -4.11
N HIS A 77 8.92 0.08 -3.01
CA HIS A 77 10.22 -0.52 -2.73
C HIS A 77 10.39 -1.91 -3.33
N SER A 78 11.62 -2.24 -3.74
CA SER A 78 12.01 -3.60 -4.10
C SER A 78 11.87 -4.55 -2.90
N PRO A 79 11.73 -5.87 -3.13
CA PRO A 79 11.86 -6.86 -2.07
C PRO A 79 13.31 -6.95 -1.57
N GLY A 80 13.50 -7.43 -0.34
CA GLY A 80 14.84 -7.70 0.21
C GLY A 80 15.26 -6.80 1.36
N VAL A 81 16.45 -7.06 1.91
CA VAL A 81 17.00 -6.41 3.10
C VAL A 81 17.57 -5.03 2.78
N ASN A 82 18.20 -4.90 1.61
CA ASN A 82 18.83 -3.66 1.14
C ASN A 82 17.96 -3.01 0.06
N SER A 83 16.83 -2.47 0.45
CA SER A 83 15.92 -1.80 -0.48
C SER A 83 16.45 -0.45 -1.03
N GLY A 84 17.73 -0.17 -0.87
CA GLY A 84 18.48 0.88 -1.58
C GLY A 84 18.09 2.33 -1.28
N GLY A 85 17.15 2.58 -0.39
CA GLY A 85 16.68 3.92 -0.08
C GLY A 85 16.16 4.05 1.35
N ALA A 86 16.24 5.26 1.89
CA ALA A 86 15.63 5.57 3.19
C ALA A 86 14.10 5.39 3.12
N LEU A 87 13.53 4.72 4.11
CA LEU A 87 12.08 4.61 4.23
C LEU A 87 11.44 5.97 4.52
N GLY A 88 10.27 6.17 3.99
CA GLY A 88 9.43 7.34 4.25
C GLY A 88 9.09 7.53 5.73
N SER A 89 8.33 8.58 6.03
CA SER A 89 7.92 8.90 7.40
C SER A 89 6.90 7.91 7.97
N PHE A 90 6.20 7.17 7.11
CA PHE A 90 5.28 6.08 7.47
C PHE A 90 5.46 4.89 6.54
N VAL A 91 5.29 3.67 7.05
CA VAL A 91 5.48 2.44 6.25
C VAL A 91 4.20 1.61 6.22
N ILE A 92 3.71 1.30 5.02
CA ILE A 92 2.69 0.28 4.80
C ILE A 92 3.41 -1.04 4.48
N VAL A 93 3.04 -2.09 5.20
CA VAL A 93 3.68 -3.41 5.10
C VAL A 93 2.66 -4.43 4.54
N PRO A 94 2.53 -4.55 3.21
CA PRO A 94 1.62 -5.55 2.62
C PRO A 94 2.13 -6.97 2.90
N THR A 95 1.21 -7.89 3.16
CA THR A 95 1.51 -9.32 3.35
C THR A 95 0.40 -10.20 2.78
N ILE A 96 0.76 -11.40 2.33
CA ILE A 96 -0.22 -12.46 2.06
C ILE A 96 -0.36 -13.31 3.32
N LEU A 97 -1.57 -13.75 3.63
CA LEU A 97 -1.87 -14.55 4.81
C LEU A 97 -1.61 -16.05 4.54
N ASP A 98 -0.36 -16.37 4.20
CA ASP A 98 0.20 -17.71 4.20
C ASP A 98 1.40 -17.80 5.15
N ALA A 99 1.73 -18.99 5.61
CA ALA A 99 2.76 -19.19 6.63
C ALA A 99 4.12 -18.63 6.19
N SER A 100 4.51 -18.81 4.93
CA SER A 100 5.82 -18.38 4.44
C SER A 100 5.93 -16.86 4.32
N SER A 101 4.90 -16.22 3.75
CA SER A 101 4.87 -14.77 3.56
C SER A 101 4.74 -14.05 4.89
N PHE A 102 3.88 -14.55 5.78
CA PHE A 102 3.65 -13.92 7.07
C PHE A 102 4.87 -14.01 7.99
N SER A 103 5.59 -15.15 8.00
CA SER A 103 6.82 -15.30 8.79
C SER A 103 7.92 -14.30 8.37
N ILE A 104 8.07 -14.05 7.06
CA ILE A 104 9.02 -13.04 6.57
C ILE A 104 8.53 -11.63 6.91
N THR A 105 7.22 -11.40 6.85
CA THR A 105 6.64 -10.11 7.23
C THR A 105 6.86 -9.77 8.70
N LEU A 106 6.78 -10.77 9.60
CA LEU A 106 7.09 -10.54 11.02
C LEU A 106 8.54 -10.07 11.22
N LYS A 107 9.50 -10.63 10.46
CA LYS A 107 10.89 -10.13 10.47
C LYS A 107 10.98 -8.69 9.96
N SER A 108 10.22 -8.33 8.92
CA SER A 108 10.16 -6.95 8.42
C SER A 108 9.60 -5.99 9.48
N ILE A 109 8.58 -6.41 10.22
CA ILE A 109 7.98 -5.62 11.31
C ILE A 109 8.97 -5.44 12.46
N ASP A 110 9.69 -6.50 12.82
CA ASP A 110 10.70 -6.44 13.87
C ASP A 110 11.82 -5.44 13.53
N GLU A 111 12.31 -5.48 12.30
CA GLU A 111 13.28 -4.53 11.76
C GLU A 111 12.77 -3.08 11.80
N LEU A 112 11.52 -2.84 11.37
CA LEU A 112 10.90 -1.52 11.43
C LEU A 112 10.79 -1.00 12.86
N LYS A 113 10.42 -1.85 13.82
CA LYS A 113 10.27 -1.49 15.23
C LYS A 113 11.59 -1.24 15.93
N ASN A 114 12.51 -2.21 15.83
CA ASN A 114 13.67 -2.30 16.71
C ASN A 114 14.91 -1.63 16.12
N GLU A 115 15.09 -1.69 14.79
CA GLU A 115 16.26 -1.14 14.11
C GLU A 115 15.97 0.23 13.50
N MET A 116 14.93 0.33 12.67
CA MET A 116 14.65 1.54 11.90
C MET A 116 13.83 2.59 12.66
N LYS A 117 13.14 2.20 13.75
CA LYS A 117 12.24 3.05 14.54
C LYS A 117 11.22 3.78 13.67
N LYS A 118 10.62 3.06 12.72
CA LYS A 118 9.63 3.60 11.79
C LYS A 118 8.20 3.23 12.18
N PRO A 119 7.27 4.18 12.19
CA PRO A 119 5.86 3.87 12.33
C PRO A 119 5.38 3.10 11.10
N TYR A 120 4.52 2.12 11.33
CA TYR A 120 4.02 1.25 10.27
C TYR A 120 2.58 0.82 10.48
N LEU A 121 1.98 0.34 9.39
CA LEU A 121 0.69 -0.35 9.39
C LEU A 121 0.82 -1.63 8.55
N LEU A 122 0.53 -2.77 9.17
CA LEU A 122 0.42 -4.05 8.46
C LEU A 122 -0.79 -4.00 7.52
N LEU A 123 -0.63 -4.54 6.32
CA LEU A 123 -1.71 -4.63 5.33
C LEU A 123 -1.87 -6.08 4.84
N PRO A 124 -2.73 -6.90 5.48
CA PRO A 124 -3.16 -8.15 4.86
C PRO A 124 -3.71 -7.90 3.46
N ASN A 125 -3.14 -8.55 2.47
CA ASN A 125 -3.42 -8.28 1.05
C ASN A 125 -3.80 -9.56 0.32
N ARG A 126 -4.64 -9.44 -0.71
CA ARG A 126 -5.20 -10.57 -1.47
C ARG A 126 -5.91 -11.59 -0.60
N VAL A 127 -6.61 -11.12 0.43
CA VAL A 127 -7.31 -11.98 1.37
C VAL A 127 -8.49 -12.68 0.69
N GLU A 128 -8.52 -14.00 0.83
CA GLU A 128 -9.64 -14.87 0.40
C GLU A 128 -10.39 -15.31 1.67
N ILE A 129 -11.48 -14.62 2.01
CA ILE A 129 -12.24 -14.87 3.25
C ILE A 129 -12.78 -16.30 3.33
N GLN A 130 -13.03 -16.93 2.17
CA GLN A 130 -13.47 -18.34 2.10
C GLN A 130 -12.36 -19.34 2.44
N ASN A 131 -11.09 -18.90 2.41
CA ASN A 131 -9.96 -19.70 2.85
C ASN A 131 -9.90 -19.68 4.38
N LYS A 132 -10.14 -20.82 5.02
CA LYS A 132 -10.20 -20.95 6.47
C LYS A 132 -8.92 -20.49 7.17
N GLU A 133 -7.75 -20.89 6.66
CA GLU A 133 -6.47 -20.55 7.28
C GLU A 133 -6.22 -19.02 7.23
N GLN A 134 -6.55 -18.38 6.10
CA GLN A 134 -6.43 -16.93 5.97
C GLN A 134 -7.42 -16.19 6.87
N SER A 135 -8.65 -16.69 6.98
CA SER A 135 -9.69 -16.10 7.83
C SER A 135 -9.30 -16.16 9.31
N GLU A 136 -8.83 -17.31 9.80
CA GLU A 136 -8.37 -17.49 11.18
C GLU A 136 -7.16 -16.59 11.49
N LEU A 137 -6.21 -16.49 10.57
CA LEU A 137 -5.04 -15.61 10.76
C LEU A 137 -5.44 -14.13 10.75
N LEU A 138 -6.35 -13.74 9.83
CA LEU A 138 -6.90 -12.39 9.79
C LEU A 138 -7.59 -12.03 11.10
N GLU A 139 -8.41 -12.90 11.63
CA GLU A 139 -9.13 -12.68 12.90
C GLU A 139 -8.15 -12.40 14.06
N ARG A 140 -7.10 -13.22 14.20
CA ARG A 140 -6.04 -13.00 15.21
C ARG A 140 -5.33 -11.65 15.03
N ILE A 141 -5.10 -11.21 13.78
CA ILE A 141 -4.50 -9.90 13.51
C ILE A 141 -5.48 -8.79 13.91
N GLN A 142 -6.76 -8.93 13.57
CA GLN A 142 -7.80 -7.97 13.93
C GLN A 142 -8.00 -7.85 15.44
N GLU A 143 -7.98 -8.96 16.17
CA GLU A 143 -8.05 -8.96 17.64
C GLU A 143 -6.90 -8.15 18.26
N LYS A 144 -5.66 -8.38 17.78
CA LYS A 144 -4.50 -7.60 18.22
C LYS A 144 -4.65 -6.11 17.87
N ALA A 145 -5.16 -5.78 16.70
CA ALA A 145 -5.38 -4.40 16.30
C ALA A 145 -6.43 -3.70 17.18
N ARG A 146 -7.55 -4.39 17.48
CA ARG A 146 -8.58 -3.88 18.40
C ARG A 146 -8.04 -3.63 19.80
N ALA A 147 -7.15 -4.48 20.30
CA ALA A 147 -6.47 -4.26 21.57
C ALA A 147 -5.58 -2.99 21.58
N HIS A 148 -5.18 -2.51 20.39
CA HIS A 148 -4.45 -1.25 20.19
C HIS A 148 -5.36 -0.10 19.69
N GLY A 149 -6.67 -0.23 19.82
CA GLY A 149 -7.64 0.82 19.56
C GLY A 149 -7.92 1.13 18.08
N TYR A 150 -7.66 0.21 17.16
CA TYR A 150 -8.00 0.37 15.73
C TYR A 150 -8.52 -0.91 15.10
N GLU A 151 -9.29 -0.77 14.01
CA GLU A 151 -9.66 -1.88 13.15
C GLU A 151 -8.58 -2.13 12.11
N GLN A 152 -8.15 -3.39 11.97
CA GLN A 152 -7.13 -3.76 11.01
C GLN A 152 -7.68 -3.68 9.57
N PRO A 153 -7.17 -2.78 8.72
CA PRO A 153 -7.54 -2.79 7.31
C PRO A 153 -6.94 -3.99 6.59
N PHE A 154 -7.65 -4.48 5.59
CA PHE A 154 -7.17 -5.52 4.70
C PHE A 154 -7.74 -5.37 3.30
N ILE A 155 -7.03 -5.90 2.31
CA ILE A 155 -7.41 -5.86 0.90
C ILE A 155 -7.77 -7.27 0.44
N ARG A 156 -8.97 -7.44 -0.07
CA ARG A 156 -9.42 -8.73 -0.61
C ARG A 156 -8.78 -9.03 -1.97
N LYS A 157 -8.70 -10.30 -2.31
CA LYS A 157 -8.36 -10.72 -3.68
C LYS A 157 -9.51 -10.34 -4.61
N ARG A 158 -9.26 -9.40 -5.52
CA ARG A 158 -10.24 -8.89 -6.47
C ARG A 158 -9.69 -8.85 -7.89
N VAL A 159 -10.54 -9.17 -8.86
CA VAL A 159 -10.21 -9.06 -10.30
C VAL A 159 -10.01 -7.59 -10.72
N ALA A 160 -10.59 -6.64 -9.98
CA ALA A 160 -10.43 -5.21 -10.24
C ALA A 160 -8.97 -4.78 -10.31
N TYR A 161 -8.10 -5.25 -9.41
CA TYR A 161 -6.71 -4.80 -9.33
C TYR A 161 -5.86 -5.17 -10.55
N PRO A 162 -5.77 -6.44 -11.00
CA PRO A 162 -5.00 -6.77 -12.20
C PRO A 162 -5.60 -6.14 -13.46
N ARG A 163 -6.93 -5.97 -13.55
CA ARG A 163 -7.56 -5.26 -14.67
C ARG A 163 -7.19 -3.78 -14.66
N ALA A 164 -7.31 -3.10 -13.53
CA ALA A 164 -6.90 -1.71 -13.38
C ALA A 164 -5.43 -1.51 -13.79
N TYR A 165 -4.55 -2.40 -13.34
CA TYR A 165 -3.13 -2.36 -13.70
C TYR A 165 -2.92 -2.46 -15.22
N GLY A 166 -3.53 -3.45 -15.89
CA GLY A 166 -3.42 -3.62 -17.35
C GLY A 166 -4.07 -2.48 -18.16
N MET A 167 -5.08 -1.81 -17.59
CA MET A 167 -5.71 -0.63 -18.20
C MET A 167 -4.92 0.66 -17.93
N GLY A 168 -3.93 0.66 -17.04
CA GLY A 168 -3.18 1.84 -16.63
C GLY A 168 -4.05 2.84 -15.85
N ILE A 169 -4.97 2.36 -15.03
CA ILE A 169 -5.86 3.17 -14.17
C ILE A 169 -5.83 2.65 -12.73
N THR A 170 -6.33 3.43 -11.80
CA THR A 170 -6.57 2.97 -10.43
C THR A 170 -8.04 2.59 -10.21
N VAL A 171 -8.35 1.96 -9.08
CA VAL A 171 -9.75 1.69 -8.72
C VAL A 171 -10.54 2.98 -8.45
N PHE A 172 -9.86 4.11 -8.29
CA PHE A 172 -10.45 5.44 -8.09
C PHE A 172 -10.80 6.15 -9.41
N GLU A 173 -10.47 5.56 -10.56
CA GLU A 173 -10.83 6.13 -11.86
C GLU A 173 -12.36 6.17 -12.02
N PRO A 174 -12.96 7.37 -12.23
CA PRO A 174 -14.40 7.50 -12.42
C PRO A 174 -14.88 6.69 -13.62
N LYS A 175 -16.01 5.99 -13.46
CA LYS A 175 -16.65 5.21 -14.55
C LYS A 175 -15.72 4.18 -15.21
N SER A 176 -14.78 3.62 -14.43
CA SER A 176 -13.78 2.66 -14.93
C SER A 176 -14.38 1.37 -15.48
N GLY A 177 -15.60 1.01 -15.09
CA GLY A 177 -16.23 -0.28 -15.44
C GLY A 177 -15.55 -1.49 -14.74
N LEU A 178 -14.69 -1.26 -13.76
CA LEU A 178 -14.04 -2.34 -13.02
C LEU A 178 -15.04 -3.08 -12.12
N PRO A 179 -15.02 -4.42 -12.10
CA PRO A 179 -15.89 -5.19 -11.21
C PRO A 179 -15.57 -4.91 -9.75
N SER A 180 -16.58 -4.70 -8.92
CA SER A 180 -16.43 -4.40 -7.48
C SER A 180 -15.48 -3.21 -7.19
N ALA A 181 -15.48 -2.19 -8.07
CA ALA A 181 -14.64 -1.00 -7.88
C ALA A 181 -14.94 -0.29 -6.54
N ASN A 182 -16.21 -0.11 -6.21
CA ASN A 182 -16.63 0.56 -4.98
C ASN A 182 -16.11 -0.18 -3.72
N ASP A 183 -16.17 -1.50 -3.70
CA ASP A 183 -15.64 -2.28 -2.58
C ASP A 183 -14.10 -2.14 -2.50
N ALA A 184 -13.44 -2.15 -3.66
CA ALA A 184 -12.00 -1.99 -3.72
C ALA A 184 -11.57 -0.57 -3.26
N GLN A 185 -12.34 0.45 -3.59
CA GLN A 185 -12.15 1.81 -3.08
C GLN A 185 -12.32 1.85 -1.57
N ALA A 186 -13.41 1.32 -1.03
CA ALA A 186 -13.70 1.31 0.41
C ALA A 186 -12.59 0.63 1.22
N GLU A 187 -11.97 -0.45 0.71
CA GLU A 187 -10.85 -1.12 1.37
C GLU A 187 -9.63 -0.19 1.50
N PHE A 188 -9.29 0.56 0.46
CA PHE A 188 -8.18 1.52 0.51
C PHE A 188 -8.54 2.79 1.31
N GLU A 189 -9.78 3.26 1.27
CA GLU A 189 -10.27 4.36 2.11
C GLU A 189 -10.14 4.00 3.59
N HIS A 190 -10.52 2.79 3.98
CA HIS A 190 -10.33 2.29 5.34
C HIS A 190 -8.84 2.25 5.73
N LEU A 191 -7.97 1.69 4.86
CA LEU A 191 -6.52 1.69 5.09
C LEU A 191 -5.99 3.10 5.38
N LEU A 192 -6.36 4.06 4.57
CA LEU A 192 -5.83 5.43 4.66
C LEU A 192 -6.44 6.21 5.82
N SER A 193 -7.68 5.91 6.20
CA SER A 193 -8.31 6.43 7.42
C SER A 193 -7.55 5.97 8.68
N VAL A 194 -7.26 4.66 8.79
CA VAL A 194 -6.49 4.10 9.92
C VAL A 194 -5.07 4.65 9.94
N MET A 195 -4.40 4.73 8.78
CA MET A 195 -3.08 5.34 8.66
C MET A 195 -3.10 6.80 9.15
N GLY A 196 -4.06 7.59 8.71
CA GLY A 196 -4.20 8.99 9.10
C GLY A 196 -4.40 9.16 10.61
N SER A 197 -5.19 8.28 11.23
CA SER A 197 -5.40 8.26 12.68
C SER A 197 -4.11 7.95 13.43
N LYS A 198 -3.35 6.95 12.98
CA LYS A 198 -2.04 6.61 13.57
C LYS A 198 -1.02 7.74 13.44
N ILE A 199 -0.97 8.42 12.30
CA ILE A 199 -0.06 9.57 12.10
C ILE A 199 -0.43 10.71 13.05
N LYS A 200 -1.72 10.98 13.26
CA LYS A 200 -2.18 11.99 14.22
C LYS A 200 -1.81 11.65 15.67
N GLN A 201 -1.99 10.38 16.07
CA GLN A 201 -1.60 9.91 17.41
C GLN A 201 -0.09 10.09 17.66
N LEU A 202 0.75 9.73 16.69
CA LEU A 202 2.20 9.94 16.78
C LEU A 202 2.57 11.42 16.90
N ALA A 203 1.88 12.31 16.17
CA ALA A 203 2.13 13.74 16.22
C ALA A 203 1.69 14.39 17.55
N SER A 204 0.68 13.80 18.23
CA SER A 204 0.20 14.29 19.54
C SER A 204 1.00 13.76 20.73
N GLY A 205 2.01 12.91 20.51
CA GLY A 205 2.83 12.31 21.60
C GLY A 205 2.06 11.30 22.45
N SER A 206 0.88 10.88 22.01
CA SER A 206 0.07 9.83 22.67
C SER A 206 0.56 8.48 22.20
N GLU A 207 1.70 8.00 22.70
CA GLU A 207 2.09 6.60 22.57
C GLU A 207 1.13 5.76 23.43
N ALA A 208 0.43 4.82 22.76
CA ALA A 208 -0.31 3.77 23.42
C ALA A 208 0.56 2.51 23.58
#